data_d539ac3323466a75c9a6263dc8ff3a4a
#
_entry.id   d539ac3323466a75c9a6263dc8ff3a4a
#
_cell.length_a   1.000
_cell.length_b   1.000
_cell.length_c   1.000
_cell.angle_alpha   90.00
_cell.angle_beta   90.00
_cell.angle_gamma   90.00
#
_symmetry.space_group_name_H-M   'P 1'
#
loop_
_entity.id
_entity.type
_entity.pdbx_description
1 polymer ?
#
loop_
_entity_poly.entity_id
_entity_poly.type
_entity_poly.pdbx_seq_one_letter_code
_entity_poly.pdbx_strand_id
1 'polypeptide(L)'
;MNNIAQNAKIERNIVKSVNKNLDASIELLKKTVNINSGSLNIDGVRKVGELYKAELDKLGFKTELTSGEAYGRAGHLIAKKEGKKGPKFLLIGHLDTVFELDSPFQEFTMLNDSIMKGPGVADMKGGDVIIILAMKALKESGALDEMSIEIIMTGDEEKSGSPIELSKKDLVEGAKWADIALGFENGDNNPKTIVVSRRGSEDWQLTVTGQPAHSSQIFTESIGTGAIYEAARILNEFYLQLAKEKDLTFNPGFFLGGTNVAPNEDLTGGTAFGKNNVVAQTAVVHGDLRAVSPEQLQKSKVIMKEIVANKYPKTSAELIFDNEGYPPLAQTDGNMKLLEYYNTVSKDLGFGAVEAVNPRNAGAADISFTSGYVDMALDGMGLTGGSGDHTIEEMGNLNTVGVQAKITAVLMYRMMQQKKEE
;
A
#
# COMPACT_ATOMS: atom_id res chain seq x y z
N MET A 1 43.23 -0.19 2.00
CA MET A 1 43.12 1.06 1.22
C MET A 1 42.47 0.86 -0.16
N ASN A 2 42.73 -0.25 -0.89
CA ASN A 2 42.13 -0.45 -2.23
C ASN A 2 40.58 -0.53 -2.27
N ASN A 3 39.95 -1.19 -1.32
CA ASN A 3 38.47 -1.39 -1.35
C ASN A 3 37.70 -0.08 -1.16
N ILE A 4 38.11 0.80 -0.24
CA ILE A 4 37.42 2.08 0.03
C ILE A 4 37.45 2.99 -1.20
N ALA A 5 38.64 3.11 -1.84
CA ALA A 5 38.78 3.93 -3.05
C ALA A 5 38.00 3.36 -4.24
N GLN A 6 37.88 2.03 -4.34
CA GLN A 6 37.08 1.35 -5.36
C GLN A 6 35.59 1.56 -5.14
N ASN A 7 35.08 1.40 -3.91
CA ASN A 7 33.68 1.64 -3.57
C ASN A 7 33.27 3.08 -3.88
N ALA A 8 34.07 4.06 -3.46
CA ALA A 8 33.82 5.47 -3.77
C ALA A 8 33.82 5.77 -5.28
N LYS A 9 34.59 5.03 -6.09
CA LYS A 9 34.54 5.15 -7.55
C LYS A 9 33.26 4.61 -8.13
N ILE A 10 32.77 3.45 -7.64
CA ILE A 10 31.51 2.84 -8.10
C ILE A 10 30.33 3.72 -7.74
N GLU A 11 30.25 4.25 -6.51
CA GLU A 11 29.19 5.19 -6.11
C GLU A 11 29.17 6.43 -7.01
N ARG A 12 30.31 7.03 -7.33
CA ARG A 12 30.37 8.14 -8.30
C ARG A 12 29.89 7.75 -9.70
N ASN A 13 30.16 6.52 -10.13
CA ASN A 13 29.65 6.03 -11.42
C ASN A 13 28.14 5.83 -11.39
N ILE A 14 27.57 5.33 -10.28
CA ILE A 14 26.11 5.24 -10.06
C ILE A 14 25.48 6.63 -10.21
N VAL A 15 25.97 7.63 -9.48
CA VAL A 15 25.45 9.01 -9.53
C VAL A 15 25.53 9.60 -10.94
N LYS A 16 26.65 9.38 -11.65
CA LYS A 16 26.81 9.82 -13.05
C LYS A 16 25.84 9.11 -13.99
N SER A 17 25.61 7.82 -13.80
CA SER A 17 24.68 7.06 -14.61
C SER A 17 23.24 7.50 -14.41
N VAL A 18 22.80 7.76 -13.17
CA VAL A 18 21.47 8.33 -12.90
C VAL A 18 21.32 9.66 -13.65
N ASN A 19 22.26 10.60 -13.52
CA ASN A 19 22.19 11.88 -14.20
C ASN A 19 22.13 11.75 -15.73
N LYS A 20 22.91 10.82 -16.30
CA LYS A 20 22.93 10.56 -17.74
C LYS A 20 21.62 10.01 -18.29
N ASN A 21 20.92 9.18 -17.51
CA ASN A 21 19.71 8.48 -17.93
C ASN A 21 18.41 9.17 -17.47
N LEU A 22 18.51 10.28 -16.74
CA LEU A 22 17.35 10.93 -16.10
C LEU A 22 16.30 11.39 -17.12
N ASP A 23 16.70 12.12 -18.17
CA ASP A 23 15.78 12.63 -19.18
C ASP A 23 15.04 11.50 -19.90
N ALA A 24 15.73 10.42 -20.26
CA ALA A 24 15.10 9.26 -20.88
C ALA A 24 14.11 8.56 -19.92
N SER A 25 14.39 8.58 -18.62
CA SER A 25 13.48 8.03 -17.62
C SER A 25 12.24 8.92 -17.42
N ILE A 26 12.38 10.23 -17.49
CA ILE A 26 11.24 11.18 -17.46
C ILE A 26 10.37 10.98 -18.72
N GLU A 27 10.95 10.78 -19.89
CA GLU A 27 10.18 10.46 -21.11
C GLU A 27 9.45 9.10 -21.01
N LEU A 28 10.04 8.11 -20.33
CA LEU A 28 9.35 6.84 -20.02
C LEU A 28 8.17 7.08 -19.10
N LEU A 29 8.33 7.87 -18.03
CA LEU A 29 7.25 8.26 -17.12
C LEU A 29 6.10 8.93 -17.86
N LYS A 30 6.42 9.95 -18.66
CA LYS A 30 5.43 10.65 -19.50
C LYS A 30 4.67 9.70 -20.42
N LYS A 31 5.38 8.75 -21.04
CA LYS A 31 4.76 7.76 -21.93
C LYS A 31 3.80 6.85 -21.16
N THR A 32 4.16 6.39 -19.96
CA THR A 32 3.32 5.49 -19.17
C THR A 32 2.15 6.21 -18.50
N VAL A 33 2.33 7.46 -18.06
CA VAL A 33 1.23 8.29 -17.53
C VAL A 33 0.14 8.52 -18.58
N ASN A 34 0.51 8.71 -19.86
CA ASN A 34 -0.44 8.87 -20.98
C ASN A 34 -1.12 7.56 -21.44
N ILE A 35 -0.86 6.45 -20.74
CA ILE A 35 -1.61 5.20 -20.93
C ILE A 35 -2.54 5.06 -19.73
N ASN A 36 -3.86 5.09 -19.99
CA ASN A 36 -4.80 4.77 -18.92
C ASN A 36 -4.55 3.35 -18.43
N SER A 37 -4.33 3.22 -17.12
CA SER A 37 -4.13 1.95 -16.44
C SER A 37 -4.97 1.85 -15.16
N GLY A 38 -6.21 2.33 -15.17
CA GLY A 38 -7.16 2.04 -14.09
C GLY A 38 -7.20 0.52 -13.83
N SER A 39 -7.33 0.11 -12.57
CA SER A 39 -7.21 -1.31 -12.17
C SER A 39 -8.14 -2.25 -12.94
N LEU A 40 -9.29 -1.75 -13.42
CA LEU A 40 -10.25 -2.51 -14.23
C LEU A 40 -9.94 -2.45 -15.74
N ASN A 41 -9.06 -1.56 -16.19
CA ASN A 41 -8.58 -1.50 -17.56
C ASN A 41 -7.41 -2.47 -17.79
N ILE A 42 -7.70 -3.76 -17.83
CA ILE A 42 -6.71 -4.85 -17.95
C ILE A 42 -5.71 -4.60 -19.09
N ASP A 43 -6.20 -4.16 -20.26
CA ASP A 43 -5.34 -3.90 -21.43
C ASP A 43 -4.39 -2.73 -21.19
N GLY A 44 -4.84 -1.70 -20.50
CA GLY A 44 -4.02 -0.54 -20.17
C GLY A 44 -2.91 -0.87 -19.16
N VAL A 45 -3.25 -1.58 -18.08
CA VAL A 45 -2.30 -2.07 -17.09
C VAL A 45 -1.23 -2.95 -17.75
N ARG A 46 -1.64 -3.89 -18.62
CA ARG A 46 -0.70 -4.76 -19.36
C ARG A 46 0.21 -3.96 -20.29
N LYS A 47 -0.31 -2.92 -20.99
CA LYS A 47 0.52 -2.05 -21.84
C LYS A 47 1.60 -1.30 -21.05
N VAL A 48 1.29 -0.81 -19.86
CA VAL A 48 2.29 -0.21 -18.96
C VAL A 48 3.33 -1.27 -18.56
N GLY A 49 2.87 -2.45 -18.15
CA GLY A 49 3.76 -3.57 -17.80
C GLY A 49 4.70 -3.97 -18.95
N GLU A 50 4.23 -4.03 -20.19
CA GLU A 50 5.07 -4.35 -21.36
C GLU A 50 6.19 -3.30 -21.58
N LEU A 51 5.91 -2.02 -21.33
CA LEU A 51 6.93 -0.97 -21.44
C LEU A 51 8.03 -1.14 -20.40
N TYR A 52 7.66 -1.39 -19.14
CA TYR A 52 8.63 -1.60 -18.07
C TYR A 52 9.39 -2.92 -18.23
N LYS A 53 8.67 -3.98 -18.65
CA LYS A 53 9.29 -5.26 -19.03
C LYS A 53 10.40 -5.07 -20.05
N ALA A 54 10.13 -4.32 -21.12
CA ALA A 54 11.12 -4.07 -22.18
C ALA A 54 12.37 -3.33 -21.68
N GLU A 55 12.23 -2.45 -20.68
CA GLU A 55 13.37 -1.78 -20.06
C GLU A 55 14.18 -2.73 -19.16
N LEU A 56 13.50 -3.60 -18.38
CA LEU A 56 14.14 -4.56 -17.50
C LEU A 56 14.82 -5.70 -18.26
N ASP A 57 14.25 -6.13 -19.39
CA ASP A 57 14.88 -7.11 -20.31
C ASP A 57 16.25 -6.62 -20.80
N LYS A 58 16.36 -5.33 -21.18
CA LYS A 58 17.64 -4.71 -21.60
C LYS A 58 18.70 -4.72 -20.50
N LEU A 59 18.30 -4.78 -19.24
CA LEU A 59 19.20 -4.84 -18.09
C LEU A 59 19.59 -6.27 -17.71
N GLY A 60 19.02 -7.25 -18.40
CA GLY A 60 19.32 -8.68 -18.23
C GLY A 60 18.54 -9.33 -17.08
N PHE A 61 17.37 -8.80 -16.74
CA PHE A 61 16.40 -9.49 -15.89
C PHE A 61 15.68 -10.56 -16.71
N LYS A 62 15.30 -11.67 -16.05
CA LYS A 62 14.32 -12.60 -16.58
C LYS A 62 12.95 -12.10 -16.19
N THR A 63 12.14 -11.69 -17.16
CA THR A 63 10.88 -11.03 -16.92
C THR A 63 9.68 -11.85 -17.36
N GLU A 64 8.56 -11.68 -16.67
CA GLU A 64 7.29 -12.33 -16.94
C GLU A 64 6.13 -11.36 -16.64
N LEU A 65 5.11 -11.34 -17.49
CA LEU A 65 3.79 -10.78 -17.19
C LEU A 65 2.85 -11.94 -16.84
N THR A 66 2.49 -12.04 -15.55
CA THR A 66 1.62 -13.11 -15.06
C THR A 66 0.18 -12.92 -15.51
N SER A 67 -0.66 -13.96 -15.39
CA SER A 67 -2.08 -13.85 -15.64
C SER A 67 -2.83 -13.50 -14.36
N GLY A 68 -3.68 -12.48 -14.40
CA GLY A 68 -4.61 -12.12 -13.34
C GLY A 68 -6.02 -12.66 -13.51
N GLU A 69 -6.27 -13.53 -14.49
CA GLU A 69 -7.60 -14.04 -14.81
C GLU A 69 -8.29 -14.70 -13.61
N ALA A 70 -7.52 -15.45 -12.77
CA ALA A 70 -8.06 -16.17 -11.63
C ALA A 70 -8.62 -15.26 -10.52
N TYR A 71 -8.25 -13.98 -10.51
CA TYR A 71 -8.72 -12.97 -9.54
C TYR A 71 -9.28 -11.72 -10.24
N GLY A 72 -9.53 -11.80 -11.56
CA GLY A 72 -10.25 -10.78 -12.33
C GLY A 72 -9.46 -9.48 -12.56
N ARG A 73 -8.12 -9.54 -12.72
CA ARG A 73 -7.21 -8.39 -12.93
C ARG A 73 -6.19 -8.66 -14.05
N ALA A 74 -5.32 -7.69 -14.28
CA ALA A 74 -4.32 -7.76 -15.36
C ALA A 74 -3.16 -8.75 -15.10
N GLY A 75 -2.91 -9.12 -13.86
CA GLY A 75 -1.69 -9.81 -13.45
C GLY A 75 -0.55 -8.84 -13.14
N HIS A 76 0.66 -9.35 -12.92
CA HIS A 76 1.80 -8.61 -12.43
C HIS A 76 2.99 -8.69 -13.39
N LEU A 77 3.88 -7.70 -13.35
CA LEU A 77 5.20 -7.79 -13.94
C LEU A 77 6.19 -8.30 -12.87
N ILE A 78 6.78 -9.44 -13.14
CA ILE A 78 7.84 -10.02 -12.31
C ILE A 78 9.15 -9.98 -13.08
N ALA A 79 10.22 -9.49 -12.46
CA ALA A 79 11.55 -9.46 -13.06
C ALA A 79 12.59 -9.98 -12.05
N LYS A 80 13.31 -11.04 -12.41
CA LYS A 80 14.25 -11.73 -11.53
C LYS A 80 15.68 -11.67 -12.08
N LYS A 81 16.62 -11.44 -11.18
CA LYS A 81 18.05 -11.52 -11.45
C LYS A 81 18.75 -12.17 -10.26
N GLU A 82 19.55 -13.17 -10.53
CA GLU A 82 20.34 -13.87 -9.51
C GLU A 82 21.79 -13.41 -9.56
N GLY A 83 22.32 -13.02 -8.42
CA GLY A 83 23.70 -12.66 -8.19
C GLY A 83 24.32 -13.52 -7.11
N LYS A 84 25.55 -13.17 -6.70
CA LYS A 84 26.33 -13.96 -5.74
C LYS A 84 26.71 -13.20 -4.47
N LYS A 85 26.34 -11.92 -4.37
CA LYS A 85 26.79 -11.04 -3.28
C LYS A 85 25.63 -10.30 -2.62
N GLY A 86 25.77 -10.13 -1.31
CA GLY A 86 24.86 -9.33 -0.48
C GLY A 86 23.53 -10.02 -0.20
N PRO A 87 22.58 -9.25 0.32
CA PRO A 87 21.22 -9.71 0.58
C PRO A 87 20.41 -9.83 -0.71
N LYS A 88 19.32 -10.57 -0.64
CA LYS A 88 18.29 -10.64 -1.69
C LYS A 88 17.32 -9.48 -1.53
N PHE A 89 17.12 -8.70 -2.57
CA PHE A 89 16.24 -7.55 -2.58
C PHE A 89 14.93 -7.87 -3.31
N LEU A 90 13.81 -7.50 -2.70
CA LEU A 90 12.51 -7.40 -3.34
C LEU A 90 12.19 -5.91 -3.53
N LEU A 91 11.99 -5.46 -4.77
CA LEU A 91 11.55 -4.11 -5.10
C LEU A 91 10.08 -4.17 -5.53
N ILE A 92 9.26 -3.31 -4.96
CA ILE A 92 7.81 -3.36 -5.11
C ILE A 92 7.29 -2.06 -5.71
N GLY A 93 6.49 -2.18 -6.76
CA GLY A 93 5.72 -1.11 -7.38
C GLY A 93 4.38 -1.62 -7.87
N HIS A 94 3.57 -0.74 -8.50
CA HIS A 94 2.33 -1.14 -9.15
C HIS A 94 2.09 -0.42 -10.49
N LEU A 95 1.40 -1.11 -11.40
CA LEU A 95 1.16 -0.69 -12.77
C LEU A 95 -0.16 0.06 -12.95
N ASP A 96 -1.09 -0.18 -12.04
CA ASP A 96 -2.45 0.35 -12.08
C ASP A 96 -2.56 1.74 -11.44
N THR A 97 -3.72 2.33 -11.54
CA THR A 97 -4.09 3.61 -10.92
C THR A 97 -5.58 3.60 -10.57
N VAL A 98 -6.02 4.51 -9.70
CA VAL A 98 -7.45 4.71 -9.40
C VAL A 98 -8.24 5.30 -10.57
N PHE A 99 -7.57 5.77 -11.63
CA PHE A 99 -8.21 6.53 -12.73
C PHE A 99 -8.68 5.58 -13.85
N GLU A 100 -9.95 5.18 -13.80
CA GLU A 100 -10.56 4.33 -14.82
C GLU A 100 -10.76 5.07 -16.17
N LEU A 101 -11.21 4.34 -17.20
CA LEU A 101 -11.34 4.87 -18.58
C LEU A 101 -12.28 6.08 -18.71
N ASP A 102 -13.25 6.21 -17.84
CA ASP A 102 -14.22 7.31 -17.79
C ASP A 102 -13.76 8.52 -17.01
N SER A 103 -12.58 8.44 -16.35
CA SER A 103 -11.98 9.58 -15.66
C SER A 103 -11.66 10.71 -16.65
N PRO A 104 -11.96 11.96 -16.31
CA PRO A 104 -11.55 13.12 -17.11
C PRO A 104 -10.04 13.42 -17.01
N PHE A 105 -9.32 12.73 -16.12
CA PHE A 105 -7.90 12.93 -15.84
C PHE A 105 -7.08 11.83 -16.52
N GLN A 106 -6.52 12.12 -17.71
CA GLN A 106 -5.91 11.10 -18.57
C GLN A 106 -4.53 11.48 -19.12
N GLU A 107 -4.09 12.73 -18.95
CA GLU A 107 -2.91 13.22 -19.65
C GLU A 107 -1.84 13.75 -18.72
N PHE A 108 -0.59 13.50 -19.09
CA PHE A 108 0.59 14.11 -18.49
C PHE A 108 0.69 15.59 -18.86
N THR A 109 0.85 16.48 -17.89
CA THR A 109 1.00 17.91 -18.10
C THR A 109 2.12 18.47 -17.23
N MET A 110 3.03 19.27 -17.81
CA MET A 110 3.99 20.04 -17.04
C MET A 110 3.32 21.33 -16.54
N LEU A 111 3.34 21.56 -15.24
CA LEU A 111 2.85 22.80 -14.63
C LEU A 111 3.95 23.86 -14.57
N ASN A 112 5.21 23.44 -14.43
CA ASN A 112 6.43 24.25 -14.51
C ASN A 112 7.65 23.34 -14.78
N ASP A 113 8.87 23.85 -14.66
CA ASP A 113 10.10 23.10 -15.00
C ASP A 113 10.34 21.85 -14.12
N SER A 114 9.65 21.70 -13.00
CA SER A 114 9.86 20.60 -12.06
C SER A 114 8.59 19.90 -11.61
N ILE A 115 7.44 20.51 -11.71
CA ILE A 115 6.16 19.92 -11.28
C ILE A 115 5.38 19.42 -12.48
N MET A 116 5.02 18.17 -12.45
CA MET A 116 4.14 17.52 -13.42
C MET A 116 2.85 17.06 -12.77
N LYS A 117 1.80 16.96 -13.58
CA LYS A 117 0.46 16.51 -13.23
C LYS A 117 0.07 15.39 -14.19
N GLY A 118 -0.55 14.33 -13.67
CA GLY A 118 -1.00 13.21 -14.51
C GLY A 118 -1.39 12.00 -13.71
N PRO A 119 -2.26 11.11 -14.24
CA PRO A 119 -2.78 9.94 -13.54
C PRO A 119 -1.66 8.93 -13.21
N GLY A 120 -1.50 8.63 -11.93
CA GLY A 120 -0.47 7.71 -11.44
C GLY A 120 0.94 8.30 -11.49
N VAL A 121 1.09 9.62 -11.64
CA VAL A 121 2.43 10.25 -11.74
C VAL A 121 3.21 10.10 -10.44
N ALA A 122 2.56 10.24 -9.31
CA ALA A 122 3.12 10.02 -7.98
C ALA A 122 2.76 8.64 -7.44
N ASP A 123 1.55 8.17 -7.72
CA ASP A 123 0.97 6.93 -7.25
C ASP A 123 0.65 5.96 -8.41
N MET A 124 1.61 5.01 -8.84
CA MET A 124 3.04 5.17 -8.45
C MET A 124 3.97 4.96 -9.65
N LYS A 125 3.54 5.32 -10.90
CA LYS A 125 4.38 5.18 -12.13
C LYS A 125 5.74 5.89 -12.00
N GLY A 126 5.79 6.99 -11.22
CA GLY A 126 7.05 7.65 -10.88
C GLY A 126 7.99 6.76 -10.07
N GLY A 127 7.45 5.98 -9.14
CA GLY A 127 8.18 4.97 -8.37
C GLY A 127 8.73 3.85 -9.24
N ASP A 128 7.92 3.32 -10.15
CA ASP A 128 8.34 2.29 -11.12
C ASP A 128 9.50 2.76 -11.99
N VAL A 129 9.45 4.01 -12.45
CA VAL A 129 10.53 4.61 -13.23
C VAL A 129 11.80 4.81 -12.39
N ILE A 130 11.66 5.14 -11.10
CA ILE A 130 12.79 5.24 -10.16
C ILE A 130 13.46 3.86 -9.99
N ILE A 131 12.70 2.77 -9.86
CA ILE A 131 13.24 1.40 -9.84
C ILE A 131 14.08 1.16 -11.10
N ILE A 132 13.52 1.39 -12.28
CA ILE A 132 14.20 1.14 -13.55
C ILE A 132 15.49 1.98 -13.68
N LEU A 133 15.44 3.27 -13.30
CA LEU A 133 16.59 4.17 -13.34
C LEU A 133 17.69 3.73 -12.37
N ALA A 134 17.34 3.27 -11.16
CA ALA A 134 18.29 2.73 -10.20
C ALA A 134 18.95 1.44 -10.73
N MET A 135 18.20 0.54 -11.36
CA MET A 135 18.73 -0.68 -11.99
C MET A 135 19.66 -0.35 -13.16
N LYS A 136 19.33 0.64 -14.00
CA LYS A 136 20.23 1.14 -15.07
C LYS A 136 21.54 1.63 -14.50
N ALA A 137 21.50 2.38 -13.41
CA ALA A 137 22.69 2.92 -12.77
C ALA A 137 23.58 1.82 -12.17
N LEU A 138 22.99 0.83 -11.53
CA LEU A 138 23.70 -0.34 -11.03
C LEU A 138 24.33 -1.17 -12.18
N LYS A 139 23.63 -1.32 -13.30
CA LYS A 139 24.16 -2.02 -14.48
C LYS A 139 25.36 -1.31 -15.09
N GLU A 140 25.25 -0.01 -15.35
CA GLU A 140 26.34 0.78 -15.96
C GLU A 140 27.56 0.93 -15.02
N SER A 141 27.34 0.84 -13.69
CA SER A 141 28.45 0.83 -12.71
C SER A 141 29.13 -0.54 -12.55
N GLY A 142 28.55 -1.61 -13.13
CA GLY A 142 29.02 -2.99 -13.02
C GLY A 142 28.63 -3.71 -11.73
N ALA A 143 27.72 -3.12 -10.91
CA ALA A 143 27.30 -3.71 -9.65
C ALA A 143 26.12 -4.69 -9.80
N LEU A 144 25.21 -4.44 -10.74
CA LEU A 144 23.94 -5.16 -10.88
C LEU A 144 24.11 -6.69 -11.03
N ASP A 145 25.11 -7.14 -11.78
CA ASP A 145 25.28 -8.56 -12.11
C ASP A 145 25.72 -9.42 -10.91
N GLU A 146 26.14 -8.80 -9.82
CA GLU A 146 26.51 -9.47 -8.58
C GLU A 146 25.35 -9.56 -7.56
N MET A 147 24.24 -8.87 -7.81
CA MET A 147 23.12 -8.71 -6.88
C MET A 147 21.98 -9.68 -7.18
N SER A 148 21.34 -10.20 -6.13
CA SER A 148 20.09 -10.96 -6.25
C SER A 148 18.91 -10.01 -6.04
N ILE A 149 18.09 -9.84 -7.08
CA ILE A 149 16.99 -8.86 -7.11
C ILE A 149 15.77 -9.50 -7.74
N GLU A 150 14.63 -9.34 -7.09
CA GLU A 150 13.30 -9.55 -7.64
C GLU A 150 12.55 -8.22 -7.64
N ILE A 151 11.94 -7.88 -8.76
CA ILE A 151 11.07 -6.70 -8.90
C ILE A 151 9.69 -7.25 -9.18
N ILE A 152 8.70 -6.80 -8.40
CA ILE A 152 7.29 -7.11 -8.61
C ILE A 152 6.54 -5.79 -8.72
N MET A 153 5.93 -5.56 -9.88
CA MET A 153 5.01 -4.45 -10.11
C MET A 153 3.61 -5.06 -10.27
N THR A 154 2.77 -4.89 -9.27
CA THR A 154 1.42 -5.46 -9.26
C THR A 154 0.50 -4.70 -10.21
N GLY A 155 -0.53 -5.34 -10.71
CA GLY A 155 -1.48 -4.72 -11.64
C GLY A 155 -2.84 -4.48 -10.98
N ASP A 156 -2.87 -4.43 -9.65
CA ASP A 156 -4.12 -4.35 -8.89
C ASP A 156 -3.89 -3.87 -7.42
N GLU A 157 -2.97 -2.95 -7.21
CA GLU A 157 -2.77 -2.34 -5.89
C GLU A 157 -3.97 -1.52 -5.50
N GLU A 158 -4.40 -0.63 -6.37
CA GLU A 158 -5.46 0.35 -6.15
C GLU A 158 -6.86 -0.27 -6.00
N LYS A 159 -7.05 -1.41 -6.65
CA LYS A 159 -8.26 -2.22 -6.52
C LYS A 159 -7.91 -3.69 -6.67
N SER A 160 -7.62 -4.32 -5.55
CA SER A 160 -7.19 -5.72 -5.52
C SER A 160 -8.18 -6.66 -6.20
N GLY A 161 -7.65 -7.69 -6.85
CA GLY A 161 -8.45 -8.81 -7.32
C GLY A 161 -8.92 -9.69 -6.17
N SER A 162 -10.01 -10.41 -6.36
CA SER A 162 -10.54 -11.33 -5.33
C SER A 162 -10.50 -12.77 -5.85
N PRO A 163 -10.11 -13.76 -5.02
CA PRO A 163 -9.65 -13.59 -3.63
C PRO A 163 -8.26 -12.95 -3.54
N ILE A 164 -8.03 -12.12 -2.53
CA ILE A 164 -6.77 -11.39 -2.33
C ILE A 164 -5.56 -12.32 -2.17
N GLU A 165 -5.76 -13.50 -1.61
CA GLU A 165 -4.72 -14.52 -1.47
C GLU A 165 -4.14 -14.96 -2.83
N LEU A 166 -4.95 -14.99 -3.88
CA LEU A 166 -4.48 -15.27 -5.24
C LEU A 166 -3.83 -14.05 -5.89
N SER A 167 -4.45 -12.87 -5.71
CA SER A 167 -3.95 -11.62 -6.21
C SER A 167 -2.55 -11.28 -5.66
N LYS A 168 -2.32 -11.41 -4.37
CA LYS A 168 -1.05 -11.06 -3.71
C LYS A 168 -0.08 -12.24 -3.55
N LYS A 169 -0.39 -13.40 -4.14
CA LYS A 169 0.43 -14.61 -4.04
C LYS A 169 1.88 -14.40 -4.49
N ASP A 170 2.07 -13.81 -5.67
CA ASP A 170 3.41 -13.60 -6.23
C ASP A 170 4.25 -12.67 -5.33
N LEU A 171 3.62 -11.65 -4.76
CA LEU A 171 4.25 -10.72 -3.82
C LEU A 171 4.68 -11.42 -2.53
N VAL A 172 3.82 -12.26 -1.96
CA VAL A 172 4.14 -13.06 -0.76
C VAL A 172 5.26 -14.07 -1.03
N GLU A 173 5.28 -14.73 -2.20
CA GLU A 173 6.37 -15.63 -2.57
C GLU A 173 7.70 -14.87 -2.78
N GLY A 174 7.66 -13.68 -3.39
CA GLY A 174 8.82 -12.79 -3.47
C GLY A 174 9.32 -12.38 -2.09
N ALA A 175 8.42 -12.06 -1.16
CA ALA A 175 8.77 -11.71 0.22
C ALA A 175 9.45 -12.87 0.97
N LYS A 176 8.95 -14.10 0.81
CA LYS A 176 9.57 -15.31 1.40
C LYS A 176 10.97 -15.58 0.85
N TRP A 177 11.25 -15.18 -0.38
CA TRP A 177 12.56 -15.33 -1.00
C TRP A 177 13.56 -14.24 -0.59
N ALA A 178 13.09 -13.03 -0.30
CA ALA A 178 13.92 -11.86 -0.06
C ALA A 178 14.41 -11.74 1.39
N ASP A 179 15.55 -11.09 1.57
CA ASP A 179 16.02 -10.63 2.90
C ASP A 179 15.51 -9.20 3.19
N ILE A 180 15.35 -8.37 2.13
CA ILE A 180 15.01 -6.92 2.24
C ILE A 180 13.94 -6.56 1.21
N ALA A 181 12.91 -5.84 1.64
CA ALA A 181 11.89 -5.28 0.76
C ALA A 181 12.00 -3.75 0.68
N LEU A 182 11.89 -3.20 -0.53
CA LEU A 182 11.90 -1.77 -0.83
C LEU A 182 10.65 -1.44 -1.66
N GLY A 183 9.76 -0.61 -1.10
CA GLY A 183 8.55 -0.13 -1.77
C GLY A 183 8.75 1.27 -2.34
N PHE A 184 8.15 1.52 -3.48
CA PHE A 184 8.36 2.76 -4.24
C PHE A 184 7.10 3.60 -4.34
N GLU A 185 6.26 3.54 -3.30
CA GLU A 185 5.16 4.48 -3.11
C GLU A 185 5.65 5.92 -2.86
N ASN A 186 4.77 6.90 -2.97
CA ASN A 186 5.07 8.31 -2.74
C ASN A 186 5.20 8.70 -1.25
N GLY A 187 4.91 7.77 -0.33
CA GLY A 187 4.98 7.98 1.12
C GLY A 187 3.93 8.98 1.63
N ASP A 188 4.38 10.03 2.32
CA ASP A 188 3.55 11.18 2.71
C ASP A 188 3.85 12.43 1.84
N ASN A 189 4.38 12.23 0.64
CA ASN A 189 4.81 13.25 -0.31
C ASN A 189 5.93 14.18 0.19
N ASN A 190 6.55 13.90 1.32
CA ASN A 190 7.65 14.68 1.86
C ASN A 190 9.00 14.00 1.54
N PRO A 191 9.90 14.63 0.76
CA PRO A 191 11.18 14.04 0.40
C PRO A 191 12.16 13.87 1.58
N LYS A 192 11.79 14.31 2.79
CA LYS A 192 12.58 14.17 4.01
C LYS A 192 12.07 13.09 4.95
N THR A 193 11.11 12.33 4.52
CA THR A 193 10.55 11.22 5.29
C THR A 193 10.55 9.94 4.49
N ILE A 194 10.51 8.80 5.19
CA ILE A 194 10.45 7.46 4.62
C ILE A 194 9.54 6.59 5.47
N VAL A 195 8.82 5.67 4.85
CA VAL A 195 7.86 4.81 5.54
C VAL A 195 8.56 3.58 6.11
N VAL A 196 8.47 3.41 7.43
CA VAL A 196 9.01 2.25 8.18
C VAL A 196 7.91 1.33 8.70
N SER A 197 6.67 1.77 8.59
CA SER A 197 5.47 1.01 8.98
C SER A 197 4.26 1.52 8.20
N ARG A 198 3.31 0.62 7.90
CA ARG A 198 2.03 0.97 7.29
C ARG A 198 0.89 0.38 8.09
N ARG A 199 -0.18 1.16 8.27
CA ARG A 199 -1.38 0.62 8.88
C ARG A 199 -2.08 -0.30 7.89
N GLY A 200 -2.46 -1.50 8.36
CA GLY A 200 -3.33 -2.37 7.61
C GLY A 200 -4.72 -1.75 7.42
N SER A 201 -5.50 -2.31 6.52
CA SER A 201 -6.89 -1.93 6.28
C SER A 201 -7.73 -3.18 6.17
N GLU A 202 -8.76 -3.30 6.99
CA GLU A 202 -9.68 -4.42 6.98
C GLU A 202 -11.09 -3.92 7.23
N ASP A 203 -12.03 -4.32 6.39
CA ASP A 203 -13.42 -3.95 6.52
C ASP A 203 -14.17 -4.87 7.49
N TRP A 204 -15.15 -4.31 8.19
CA TRP A 204 -16.01 -5.06 9.09
C TRP A 204 -17.47 -4.68 8.90
N GLN A 205 -18.35 -5.68 9.09
CA GLN A 205 -19.80 -5.51 9.07
C GLN A 205 -20.38 -6.00 10.38
N LEU A 206 -21.22 -5.17 11.00
CA LEU A 206 -22.04 -5.51 12.15
C LEU A 206 -23.50 -5.57 11.73
N THR A 207 -24.13 -6.74 11.89
CA THR A 207 -25.57 -6.92 11.69
C THR A 207 -26.23 -7.19 13.03
N VAL A 208 -27.22 -6.37 13.39
CA VAL A 208 -27.95 -6.49 14.64
C VAL A 208 -29.41 -6.71 14.36
N THR A 209 -30.02 -7.64 15.12
CA THR A 209 -31.46 -7.89 15.08
C THR A 209 -32.08 -7.71 16.46
N GLY A 210 -33.34 -7.25 16.49
CA GLY A 210 -34.14 -7.10 17.68
C GLY A 210 -35.59 -7.60 17.47
N GLN A 211 -36.35 -7.67 18.55
CA GLN A 211 -37.73 -8.10 18.50
C GLN A 211 -38.63 -6.93 18.08
N PRO A 212 -39.36 -6.98 16.95
CA PRO A 212 -40.28 -5.92 16.55
C PRO A 212 -41.54 -5.94 17.43
N ALA A 213 -41.97 -4.75 17.84
CA ALA A 213 -43.19 -4.58 18.64
C ALA A 213 -43.69 -3.14 18.56
N HIS A 214 -44.86 -2.85 19.10
CA HIS A 214 -45.30 -1.47 19.34
C HIS A 214 -44.33 -0.78 20.33
N SER A 215 -43.97 0.47 20.12
CA SER A 215 -42.99 1.20 20.92
C SER A 215 -43.31 1.28 22.42
N SER A 216 -44.57 1.16 22.81
CA SER A 216 -44.96 1.10 24.23
C SER A 216 -44.48 -0.19 24.94
N GLN A 217 -44.03 -1.21 24.20
CA GLN A 217 -43.52 -2.46 24.73
C GLN A 217 -41.96 -2.51 24.80
N ILE A 218 -41.28 -1.46 24.35
CA ILE A 218 -39.83 -1.39 24.43
C ILE A 218 -39.36 -1.46 25.89
N PHE A 219 -38.20 -2.08 26.13
CA PHE A 219 -37.61 -2.31 27.46
C PHE A 219 -38.34 -3.31 28.36
N THR A 220 -39.35 -4.01 27.86
CA THR A 220 -39.94 -5.15 28.58
C THR A 220 -39.08 -6.40 28.40
N GLU A 221 -39.23 -7.40 29.31
CA GLU A 221 -38.49 -8.68 29.19
C GLU A 221 -38.82 -9.43 27.89
N SER A 222 -40.00 -9.27 27.33
CA SER A 222 -40.43 -9.95 26.11
C SER A 222 -39.88 -9.32 24.83
N ILE A 223 -39.60 -8.01 24.82
CA ILE A 223 -39.22 -7.24 23.63
C ILE A 223 -37.80 -6.75 23.67
N GLY A 224 -37.26 -6.34 24.83
CA GLY A 224 -35.91 -5.81 24.97
C GLY A 224 -35.75 -4.40 24.37
N THR A 225 -34.54 -4.10 23.87
CA THR A 225 -34.17 -2.74 23.45
C THR A 225 -34.37 -2.47 21.95
N GLY A 226 -34.48 -3.50 21.14
CA GLY A 226 -34.46 -3.39 19.68
C GLY A 226 -33.07 -3.18 19.10
N ALA A 227 -32.97 -3.33 17.79
CA ALA A 227 -31.70 -3.41 17.07
C ALA A 227 -30.87 -2.11 17.12
N ILE A 228 -31.50 -0.93 17.04
CA ILE A 228 -30.76 0.36 16.99
C ILE A 228 -30.04 0.62 18.33
N TYR A 229 -30.73 0.38 19.48
CA TYR A 229 -30.07 0.57 20.78
C TYR A 229 -28.92 -0.42 21.00
N GLU A 230 -29.05 -1.66 20.54
CA GLU A 230 -27.96 -2.63 20.64
C GLU A 230 -26.78 -2.27 19.73
N ALA A 231 -27.03 -1.85 18.49
CA ALA A 231 -25.97 -1.36 17.61
C ALA A 231 -25.25 -0.14 18.23
N ALA A 232 -26.00 0.82 18.76
CA ALA A 232 -25.43 1.99 19.42
C ALA A 232 -24.59 1.62 20.65
N ARG A 233 -25.03 0.65 21.48
CA ARG A 233 -24.23 0.12 22.60
C ARG A 233 -22.92 -0.47 22.12
N ILE A 234 -22.97 -1.34 21.09
CA ILE A 234 -21.77 -2.00 20.54
C ILE A 234 -20.77 -0.95 20.04
N LEU A 235 -21.21 0.03 19.25
CA LEU A 235 -20.34 1.08 18.73
C LEU A 235 -19.76 1.95 19.86
N ASN A 236 -20.56 2.26 20.88
CA ASN A 236 -20.07 2.99 22.05
C ASN A 236 -19.02 2.19 22.84
N GLU A 237 -19.22 0.89 23.00
CA GLU A 237 -18.23 0.02 23.66
C GLU A 237 -16.93 -0.11 22.83
N PHE A 238 -17.02 -0.18 21.50
CA PHE A 238 -15.83 -0.10 20.64
C PHE A 238 -15.05 1.18 20.92
N TYR A 239 -15.73 2.33 20.95
CA TYR A 239 -15.08 3.60 21.27
C TYR A 239 -14.46 3.61 22.67
N LEU A 240 -15.18 3.19 23.72
CA LEU A 240 -14.70 3.21 25.08
C LEU A 240 -13.47 2.33 25.32
N GLN A 241 -13.41 1.18 24.65
CA GLN A 241 -12.35 0.20 24.87
C GLN A 241 -11.15 0.35 23.92
N LEU A 242 -11.35 0.85 22.69
CA LEU A 242 -10.32 0.84 21.66
C LEU A 242 -9.82 2.23 21.24
N ALA A 243 -10.59 3.31 21.46
CA ALA A 243 -10.23 4.64 20.92
C ALA A 243 -8.93 5.25 21.50
N LYS A 244 -8.43 4.70 22.61
CA LYS A 244 -7.18 5.15 23.25
C LYS A 244 -5.95 4.34 22.81
N GLU A 245 -6.15 3.27 22.04
CA GLU A 245 -5.03 2.49 21.49
C GLU A 245 -4.26 3.37 20.49
N LYS A 246 -2.95 3.43 20.65
CA LYS A 246 -2.11 4.31 19.84
C LYS A 246 -2.17 3.88 18.36
N ASP A 247 -2.41 4.85 17.48
CA ASP A 247 -2.44 4.70 16.03
C ASP A 247 -3.47 3.70 15.48
N LEU A 248 -4.32 3.12 16.33
CA LEU A 248 -5.48 2.35 15.92
C LEU A 248 -6.59 3.30 15.45
N THR A 249 -7.27 2.94 14.37
CA THR A 249 -8.52 3.57 13.95
C THR A 249 -9.54 2.52 13.54
N PHE A 250 -10.79 2.80 13.87
CA PHE A 250 -11.95 2.03 13.43
C PHE A 250 -13.10 3.03 13.19
N ASN A 251 -13.63 3.01 11.98
CA ASN A 251 -14.61 4.01 11.58
C ASN A 251 -15.91 3.31 11.15
N PRO A 252 -17.05 3.53 11.83
CA PRO A 252 -18.36 3.15 11.31
C PRO A 252 -18.77 4.14 10.23
N GLY A 253 -18.40 3.89 8.99
CA GLY A 253 -18.64 4.80 7.86
C GLY A 253 -20.09 4.77 7.36
N PHE A 254 -20.81 3.68 7.61
CA PHE A 254 -22.21 3.49 7.19
C PHE A 254 -23.02 2.87 8.31
N PHE A 255 -24.23 3.42 8.54
CA PHE A 255 -25.19 2.88 9.51
C PHE A 255 -26.60 3.00 8.96
N LEU A 256 -27.29 1.87 8.85
CA LEU A 256 -28.68 1.79 8.43
C LEU A 256 -29.51 1.03 9.44
N GLY A 257 -30.63 1.59 9.93
CA GLY A 257 -31.46 0.95 10.96
C GLY A 257 -32.95 1.22 10.81
N GLY A 258 -33.78 0.23 11.17
CA GLY A 258 -35.23 0.35 11.06
C GLY A 258 -35.97 -0.96 11.31
N THR A 259 -37.25 -1.00 10.90
CA THR A 259 -38.05 -2.23 10.92
C THR A 259 -37.67 -3.14 9.75
N ASN A 260 -37.41 -2.56 8.58
CA ASN A 260 -36.91 -3.26 7.40
C ASN A 260 -35.71 -2.50 6.81
N VAL A 261 -34.60 -3.18 6.60
CA VAL A 261 -33.34 -2.60 6.16
C VAL A 261 -32.81 -3.41 4.98
N ALA A 262 -32.49 -2.74 3.89
CA ALA A 262 -31.91 -3.31 2.69
C ALA A 262 -30.68 -2.48 2.27
N PRO A 263 -29.47 -2.84 2.74
CA PRO A 263 -28.24 -2.23 2.27
C PRO A 263 -27.96 -2.62 0.82
N ASN A 264 -27.21 -1.79 0.09
CA ASN A 264 -26.65 -2.13 -1.20
C ASN A 264 -25.58 -3.23 -1.05
N GLU A 265 -25.22 -3.89 -2.15
CA GLU A 265 -24.18 -4.94 -2.15
C GLU A 265 -22.80 -4.41 -1.70
N ASP A 266 -22.48 -3.17 -2.06
CA ASP A 266 -21.22 -2.49 -1.71
C ASP A 266 -21.22 -1.83 -0.31
N LEU A 267 -22.33 -1.92 0.43
CA LEU A 267 -22.51 -1.35 1.77
C LEU A 267 -22.24 0.18 1.86
N THR A 268 -22.30 0.90 0.73
CA THR A 268 -22.13 2.36 0.68
C THR A 268 -23.45 3.12 0.79
N GLY A 269 -24.58 2.42 0.68
CA GLY A 269 -25.92 2.96 0.68
C GLY A 269 -26.98 1.92 0.99
N GLY A 270 -28.25 2.29 0.81
CA GLY A 270 -29.35 1.35 1.01
C GLY A 270 -30.64 2.05 1.35
N THR A 271 -31.69 1.25 1.65
CA THR A 271 -33.00 1.74 2.06
C THR A 271 -33.37 1.22 3.45
N ALA A 272 -34.01 2.06 4.24
CA ALA A 272 -34.56 1.68 5.53
C ALA A 272 -36.02 2.16 5.64
N PHE A 273 -36.85 1.30 6.19
CA PHE A 273 -38.20 1.63 6.56
C PHE A 273 -38.39 1.44 8.06
N GLY A 274 -39.01 2.41 8.71
CA GLY A 274 -39.38 2.34 10.12
C GLY A 274 -40.49 3.35 10.46
N LYS A 275 -41.26 3.05 11.52
CA LYS A 275 -42.22 3.96 12.09
C LYS A 275 -41.78 4.33 13.51
N ASN A 276 -42.07 5.56 13.93
CA ASN A 276 -41.73 6.07 15.27
C ASN A 276 -42.35 5.27 16.42
N ASN A 277 -43.47 4.57 16.16
CA ASN A 277 -44.16 3.74 17.12
C ASN A 277 -43.90 2.23 16.98
N VAL A 278 -42.80 1.84 16.29
CA VAL A 278 -42.39 0.43 16.12
C VAL A 278 -40.93 0.28 16.55
N VAL A 279 -40.68 -0.71 17.39
CA VAL A 279 -39.28 -1.09 17.82
C VAL A 279 -38.51 -1.56 16.60
N ALA A 280 -37.32 -1.00 16.38
CA ALA A 280 -36.45 -1.36 15.25
C ALA A 280 -36.02 -2.83 15.29
N GLN A 281 -36.24 -3.54 14.19
CA GLN A 281 -35.91 -4.95 14.05
C GLN A 281 -34.47 -5.20 13.57
N THR A 282 -33.93 -4.33 12.71
CA THR A 282 -32.64 -4.55 12.07
C THR A 282 -31.79 -3.29 12.10
N ALA A 283 -30.50 -3.45 12.32
CA ALA A 283 -29.50 -2.43 12.08
C ALA A 283 -28.26 -3.07 11.40
N VAL A 284 -27.71 -2.40 10.40
CA VAL A 284 -26.49 -2.79 9.71
C VAL A 284 -25.50 -1.64 9.80
N VAL A 285 -24.28 -1.95 10.20
CA VAL A 285 -23.17 -0.99 10.24
C VAL A 285 -22.02 -1.57 9.44
N HIS A 286 -21.37 -0.75 8.61
CA HIS A 286 -20.16 -1.11 7.89
C HIS A 286 -19.07 -0.09 8.21
N GLY A 287 -17.83 -0.57 8.35
CA GLY A 287 -16.71 0.29 8.71
C GLY A 287 -15.36 -0.34 8.40
N ASP A 288 -14.30 0.46 8.54
CA ASP A 288 -12.92 0.01 8.41
C ASP A 288 -12.22 -0.13 9.77
N LEU A 289 -11.18 -0.94 9.83
CA LEU A 289 -10.29 -1.14 10.97
C LEU A 289 -8.85 -1.05 10.48
N ARG A 290 -8.09 -0.09 11.02
CA ARG A 290 -6.68 0.11 10.64
C ARG A 290 -5.78 0.01 11.87
N ALA A 291 -4.88 -0.96 11.83
CA ALA A 291 -3.93 -1.26 12.89
C ALA A 291 -2.48 -1.12 12.40
N VAL A 292 -1.54 -0.86 13.31
CA VAL A 292 -0.10 -0.68 12.99
C VAL A 292 0.71 -1.96 13.11
N SER A 293 0.12 -3.04 13.61
CA SER A 293 0.78 -4.35 13.68
C SER A 293 -0.24 -5.50 13.62
N PRO A 294 0.19 -6.70 13.20
CA PRO A 294 -0.66 -7.89 13.23
C PRO A 294 -1.22 -8.19 14.63
N GLU A 295 -0.42 -7.99 15.68
CA GLU A 295 -0.82 -8.22 17.07
C GLU A 295 -1.92 -7.25 17.50
N GLN A 296 -1.78 -5.95 17.17
CA GLN A 296 -2.80 -4.95 17.46
C GLN A 296 -4.09 -5.25 16.70
N LEU A 297 -4.00 -5.65 15.43
CA LEU A 297 -5.15 -6.04 14.61
C LEU A 297 -5.91 -7.20 15.27
N GLN A 298 -5.21 -8.29 15.61
CA GLN A 298 -5.84 -9.45 16.22
C GLN A 298 -6.42 -9.15 17.60
N LYS A 299 -5.71 -8.41 18.46
CA LYS A 299 -6.20 -7.94 19.75
C LYS A 299 -7.50 -7.15 19.59
N SER A 300 -7.54 -6.22 18.64
CA SER A 300 -8.72 -5.39 18.37
C SER A 300 -9.91 -6.22 17.89
N LYS A 301 -9.70 -7.17 16.97
CA LYS A 301 -10.74 -8.10 16.52
C LYS A 301 -11.32 -8.95 17.66
N VAL A 302 -10.47 -9.44 18.58
CA VAL A 302 -10.91 -10.19 19.75
C VAL A 302 -11.81 -9.35 20.65
N ILE A 303 -11.35 -8.13 21.00
CA ILE A 303 -12.12 -7.20 21.83
C ILE A 303 -13.47 -6.86 21.17
N MET A 304 -13.49 -6.55 19.86
CA MET A 304 -14.71 -6.25 19.14
C MET A 304 -15.69 -7.44 19.16
N LYS A 305 -15.20 -8.67 18.96
CA LYS A 305 -16.03 -9.90 19.04
C LYS A 305 -16.58 -10.14 20.45
N GLU A 306 -15.79 -9.89 21.49
CA GLU A 306 -16.23 -10.02 22.89
C GLU A 306 -17.33 -9.00 23.23
N ILE A 307 -17.20 -7.75 22.76
CA ILE A 307 -18.23 -6.73 22.94
C ILE A 307 -19.54 -7.13 22.26
N VAL A 308 -19.47 -7.68 21.05
CA VAL A 308 -20.64 -8.14 20.29
C VAL A 308 -21.28 -9.37 20.93
N ALA A 309 -20.51 -10.26 21.55
CA ALA A 309 -21.03 -11.42 22.26
C ALA A 309 -21.83 -11.06 23.52
N ASN A 310 -21.50 -9.93 24.17
CA ASN A 310 -22.21 -9.42 25.35
C ASN A 310 -23.36 -8.50 24.92
N LYS A 311 -24.52 -9.08 24.66
CA LYS A 311 -25.70 -8.45 24.05
C LYS A 311 -26.81 -8.12 25.03
N TYR A 312 -27.62 -7.11 24.70
CA TYR A 312 -28.89 -6.85 25.41
C TYR A 312 -29.89 -8.01 25.23
N PRO A 313 -30.79 -8.21 26.22
CA PRO A 313 -31.83 -9.22 26.08
C PRO A 313 -32.68 -9.02 24.82
N LYS A 314 -33.07 -10.14 24.19
CA LYS A 314 -33.95 -10.14 22.99
C LYS A 314 -33.31 -9.46 21.75
N THR A 315 -31.99 -9.32 21.75
CA THR A 315 -31.23 -8.92 20.56
C THR A 315 -30.27 -10.02 20.14
N SER A 316 -29.84 -9.98 18.88
CA SER A 316 -28.69 -10.74 18.42
C SER A 316 -27.81 -9.82 17.57
N ALA A 317 -26.50 -10.10 17.56
CA ALA A 317 -25.56 -9.34 16.76
C ALA A 317 -24.50 -10.30 16.17
N GLU A 318 -24.10 -10.01 14.94
CA GLU A 318 -23.05 -10.72 14.22
C GLU A 318 -22.04 -9.70 13.71
N LEU A 319 -20.75 -9.96 13.93
CA LEU A 319 -19.64 -9.15 13.44
C LEU A 319 -18.77 -10.00 12.52
N ILE A 320 -18.66 -9.58 11.27
CA ILE A 320 -17.85 -10.21 10.24
C ILE A 320 -16.72 -9.25 9.87
N PHE A 321 -15.51 -9.80 9.70
CA PHE A 321 -14.39 -9.13 9.06
C PHE A 321 -14.18 -9.79 7.69
N ASP A 322 -13.91 -9.00 6.65
CA ASP A 322 -13.82 -9.54 5.29
C ASP A 322 -12.45 -10.12 5.13
N ASN A 323 -11.62 -10.56 5.34
CA ASN A 323 -10.29 -11.12 5.09
C ASN A 323 -9.70 -10.74 3.69
N GLU A 324 -10.29 -9.74 3.03
CA GLU A 324 -9.81 -9.20 1.75
C GLU A 324 -8.96 -7.93 1.94
N GLY A 325 -8.62 -7.60 3.19
CA GLY A 325 -7.87 -6.40 3.55
C GLY A 325 -6.35 -6.56 3.44
N TYR A 326 -5.67 -5.43 3.57
CA TYR A 326 -4.21 -5.36 3.59
C TYR A 326 -3.68 -5.56 5.01
N PRO A 327 -2.70 -6.45 5.23
CA PRO A 327 -2.09 -6.63 6.54
C PRO A 327 -1.33 -5.36 6.95
N PRO A 328 -1.10 -5.11 8.25
CA PRO A 328 -0.21 -4.04 8.67
C PRO A 328 1.27 -4.43 8.48
N LEU A 329 2.09 -3.47 8.06
CA LEU A 329 3.54 -3.54 8.15
C LEU A 329 3.99 -2.91 9.47
N ALA A 330 4.37 -3.74 10.44
CA ALA A 330 4.82 -3.25 11.73
C ALA A 330 6.18 -2.55 11.64
N GLN A 331 6.39 -1.52 12.47
CA GLN A 331 7.73 -0.98 12.69
C GLN A 331 8.58 -2.01 13.45
N THR A 332 9.65 -2.49 12.83
CA THR A 332 10.60 -3.44 13.43
C THR A 332 11.96 -2.78 13.64
N ASP A 333 12.81 -3.39 14.47
CA ASP A 333 14.22 -2.97 14.60
C ASP A 333 14.95 -3.06 13.26
N GLY A 334 14.62 -4.05 12.43
CA GLY A 334 15.15 -4.20 11.09
C GLY A 334 14.78 -3.02 10.18
N ASN A 335 13.53 -2.59 10.17
CA ASN A 335 13.06 -1.44 9.39
C ASN A 335 13.75 -0.15 9.86
N MET A 336 13.94 0.02 11.17
CA MET A 336 14.64 1.18 11.73
C MET A 336 16.14 1.16 11.37
N LYS A 337 16.78 -0.01 11.37
CA LYS A 337 18.18 -0.16 10.90
C LYS A 337 18.29 0.18 9.42
N LEU A 338 17.34 -0.23 8.60
CA LEU A 338 17.31 0.12 7.18
C LEU A 338 17.11 1.62 6.95
N LEU A 339 16.27 2.28 7.77
CA LEU A 339 16.14 3.74 7.78
C LEU A 339 17.49 4.43 8.09
N GLU A 340 18.27 3.93 9.03
CA GLU A 340 19.59 4.49 9.37
C GLU A 340 20.55 4.39 8.16
N TYR A 341 20.54 3.26 7.45
CA TYR A 341 21.33 3.09 6.21
C TYR A 341 20.87 4.06 5.12
N TYR A 342 19.55 4.16 4.90
CA TYR A 342 18.97 5.10 3.93
C TYR A 342 19.33 6.55 4.26
N ASN A 343 19.17 6.96 5.53
CA ASN A 343 19.49 8.30 6.03
C ASN A 343 21.00 8.63 5.87
N THR A 344 21.86 7.66 6.11
CA THR A 344 23.31 7.81 5.91
C THR A 344 23.63 8.05 4.44
N VAL A 345 23.05 7.27 3.52
CA VAL A 345 23.23 7.46 2.08
C VAL A 345 22.71 8.81 1.63
N SER A 346 21.53 9.22 2.09
CA SER A 346 20.94 10.53 1.77
C SER A 346 21.85 11.69 2.18
N LYS A 347 22.42 11.64 3.40
CA LYS A 347 23.38 12.64 3.90
C LYS A 347 24.67 12.67 3.10
N ASP A 348 25.26 11.49 2.81
CA ASP A 348 26.51 11.38 2.07
C ASP A 348 26.38 11.90 0.63
N LEU A 349 25.20 11.77 0.03
CA LEU A 349 24.90 12.31 -1.29
C LEU A 349 24.48 13.79 -1.27
N GLY A 350 24.39 14.40 -0.08
CA GLY A 350 24.08 15.84 0.09
C GLY A 350 22.59 16.17 0.06
N PHE A 351 21.69 15.17 0.18
CA PHE A 351 20.23 15.38 0.17
C PHE A 351 19.65 15.67 1.56
N GLY A 352 20.45 15.53 2.62
CA GLY A 352 20.07 15.85 4.00
C GLY A 352 19.55 14.67 4.78
N ALA A 353 19.05 14.96 5.98
CA ALA A 353 18.50 13.96 6.88
C ALA A 353 17.10 13.53 6.45
N VAL A 354 16.79 12.25 6.72
CA VAL A 354 15.49 11.63 6.47
C VAL A 354 15.00 10.99 7.77
N GLU A 355 13.71 11.16 8.07
CA GLU A 355 13.06 10.66 9.28
C GLU A 355 11.93 9.69 8.93
N ALA A 356 11.44 8.94 9.92
CA ALA A 356 10.30 8.05 9.72
C ALA A 356 8.99 8.84 9.54
N VAL A 357 8.15 8.40 8.60
CA VAL A 357 6.76 8.89 8.46
C VAL A 357 5.96 8.55 9.72
N ASN A 358 5.10 9.48 10.16
CA ASN A 358 4.13 9.16 11.19
C ASN A 358 3.18 8.05 10.70
N PRO A 359 2.99 6.93 11.43
CA PRO A 359 2.15 5.82 10.99
C PRO A 359 0.72 6.23 10.59
N ARG A 360 0.20 7.31 11.16
CA ARG A 360 -1.13 7.86 10.79
C ARG A 360 -1.19 8.40 9.36
N ASN A 361 -0.05 8.76 8.78
CA ASN A 361 0.09 9.25 7.41
C ASN A 361 0.53 8.17 6.42
N ALA A 362 0.69 6.93 6.88
CA ALA A 362 1.05 5.79 6.03
C ALA A 362 -0.13 4.79 6.01
N GLY A 363 -0.93 4.85 4.95
CA GLY A 363 -2.01 3.90 4.67
C GLY A 363 -1.47 2.53 4.26
N ALA A 364 -2.38 1.60 3.96
CA ALA A 364 -2.04 0.29 3.42
C ALA A 364 -1.35 0.43 2.05
N ALA A 365 -0.46 -0.47 1.73
CA ALA A 365 0.15 -0.65 0.40
C ALA A 365 0.74 -2.05 0.28
N ASP A 366 1.09 -2.44 -0.94
CA ASP A 366 1.56 -3.78 -1.28
C ASP A 366 2.75 -4.27 -0.46
N ILE A 367 3.65 -3.40 -0.03
CA ILE A 367 4.77 -3.78 0.85
C ILE A 367 4.30 -4.42 2.17
N SER A 368 3.08 -4.16 2.59
CA SER A 368 2.50 -4.74 3.80
C SER A 368 2.43 -6.28 3.75
N PHE A 369 2.34 -6.86 2.55
CA PHE A 369 2.37 -8.32 2.37
C PHE A 369 3.76 -8.94 2.60
N THR A 370 4.79 -8.13 2.81
CA THR A 370 6.13 -8.61 3.21
C THR A 370 6.28 -8.78 4.72
N SER A 371 5.30 -8.30 5.50
CA SER A 371 5.32 -8.34 6.96
C SER A 371 5.52 -9.75 7.50
N GLY A 372 6.54 -9.92 8.33
CA GLY A 372 6.89 -11.22 8.93
C GLY A 372 7.68 -12.18 8.02
N TYR A 373 8.00 -11.80 6.78
CA TYR A 373 8.80 -12.63 5.85
C TYR A 373 10.20 -12.07 5.62
N VAL A 374 10.36 -10.74 5.59
CA VAL A 374 11.65 -10.10 5.35
C VAL A 374 12.29 -9.60 6.64
N ASP A 375 13.61 -9.50 6.68
CA ASP A 375 14.34 -8.97 7.84
C ASP A 375 14.17 -7.46 7.98
N MET A 376 14.04 -6.75 6.86
CA MET A 376 13.98 -5.30 6.77
C MET A 376 13.04 -4.86 5.65
N ALA A 377 12.24 -3.83 5.90
CA ALA A 377 11.40 -3.20 4.88
C ALA A 377 11.39 -1.68 5.01
N LEU A 378 11.45 -0.98 3.87
CA LEU A 378 11.17 0.46 3.75
C LEU A 378 10.23 0.70 2.58
N ASP A 379 9.38 1.72 2.70
CA ASP A 379 8.54 2.18 1.62
C ASP A 379 8.56 3.72 1.51
N GLY A 380 7.87 4.28 0.52
CA GLY A 380 7.92 5.72 0.25
C GLY A 380 9.19 6.14 -0.49
N MET A 381 9.82 5.22 -1.22
CA MET A 381 11.03 5.49 -2.01
C MET A 381 10.71 5.99 -3.43
N GLY A 382 9.45 6.24 -3.72
CA GLY A 382 8.96 6.69 -5.02
C GLY A 382 9.07 8.20 -5.25
N LEU A 383 8.23 8.69 -6.15
CA LEU A 383 8.22 10.10 -6.53
C LEU A 383 7.46 10.92 -5.48
N THR A 384 8.12 11.91 -4.91
CA THR A 384 7.60 12.73 -3.82
C THR A 384 7.55 14.22 -4.18
N GLY A 385 7.17 15.07 -3.22
CA GLY A 385 7.13 16.53 -3.39
C GLY A 385 5.96 17.01 -4.26
N GLY A 386 4.91 16.20 -4.31
CA GLY A 386 3.65 16.51 -4.95
C GLY A 386 2.49 16.58 -3.96
N SER A 387 1.30 16.38 -4.47
CA SER A 387 0.04 16.30 -3.70
C SER A 387 -1.09 15.76 -4.57
N GLY A 388 -2.24 15.53 -3.97
CA GLY A 388 -3.47 15.28 -4.71
C GLY A 388 -3.67 13.82 -5.14
N ASP A 389 -3.01 12.88 -4.50
CA ASP A 389 -3.16 11.46 -4.77
C ASP A 389 -4.62 11.05 -4.78
N HIS A 390 -5.01 10.15 -5.70
CA HIS A 390 -6.38 9.71 -5.93
C HIS A 390 -7.36 10.82 -6.37
N THR A 391 -6.86 12.00 -6.77
CA THR A 391 -7.67 13.09 -7.30
C THR A 391 -7.17 13.60 -8.65
N ILE A 392 -8.00 14.34 -9.36
CA ILE A 392 -7.58 15.01 -10.60
C ILE A 392 -6.48 16.07 -10.41
N GLU A 393 -6.05 16.33 -9.20
CA GLU A 393 -4.96 17.24 -8.83
C GLU A 393 -3.65 16.50 -8.52
N GLU A 394 -3.56 15.21 -8.84
CA GLU A 394 -2.35 14.42 -8.60
C GLU A 394 -1.16 15.00 -9.37
N MET A 395 -0.11 15.30 -8.62
CA MET A 395 1.12 15.90 -9.15
C MET A 395 2.36 15.37 -8.43
N GLY A 396 3.51 15.49 -9.07
CA GLY A 396 4.80 15.06 -8.52
C GLY A 396 5.94 15.99 -8.92
N ASN A 397 7.04 15.95 -8.16
CA ASN A 397 8.22 16.75 -8.40
C ASN A 397 9.31 15.93 -9.11
N LEU A 398 9.54 16.21 -10.40
CA LEU A 398 10.56 15.53 -11.23
C LEU A 398 11.97 15.54 -10.64
N ASN A 399 12.32 16.57 -9.87
CA ASN A 399 13.63 16.65 -9.24
C ASN A 399 13.88 15.48 -8.27
N THR A 400 12.83 14.91 -7.71
CA THR A 400 12.94 13.79 -6.76
C THR A 400 13.24 12.44 -7.44
N VAL A 401 12.90 12.27 -8.74
CA VAL A 401 13.20 11.05 -9.50
C VAL A 401 14.70 10.72 -9.46
N GLY A 402 15.54 11.69 -9.83
CA GLY A 402 16.99 11.49 -9.80
C GLY A 402 17.57 11.35 -8.39
N VAL A 403 16.97 12.00 -7.40
CA VAL A 403 17.38 11.91 -5.99
C VAL A 403 17.11 10.50 -5.47
N GLN A 404 15.87 10.02 -5.59
CA GLN A 404 15.46 8.71 -5.10
C GLN A 404 16.21 7.58 -5.81
N ALA A 405 16.39 7.66 -7.13
CA ALA A 405 17.16 6.65 -7.86
C ALA A 405 18.64 6.57 -7.41
N LYS A 406 19.27 7.71 -7.08
CA LYS A 406 20.63 7.73 -6.53
C LYS A 406 20.70 7.09 -5.16
N ILE A 407 19.78 7.48 -4.26
CA ILE A 407 19.75 6.93 -2.90
C ILE A 407 19.53 5.41 -2.98
N THR A 408 18.52 4.96 -3.74
CA THR A 408 18.21 3.54 -3.93
C THR A 408 19.42 2.74 -4.43
N ALA A 409 20.04 3.17 -5.53
CA ALA A 409 21.13 2.42 -6.13
C ALA A 409 22.39 2.40 -5.22
N VAL A 410 22.71 3.50 -4.54
CA VAL A 410 23.83 3.56 -3.60
C VAL A 410 23.55 2.75 -2.34
N LEU A 411 22.32 2.80 -1.80
CA LEU A 411 21.90 1.99 -0.66
C LEU A 411 22.09 0.50 -0.96
N MET A 412 21.49 0.03 -2.05
CA MET A 412 21.60 -1.37 -2.48
C MET A 412 23.05 -1.79 -2.70
N TYR A 413 23.86 -0.93 -3.34
CA TYR A 413 25.29 -1.18 -3.54
C TYR A 413 26.03 -1.32 -2.21
N ARG A 414 25.82 -0.42 -1.25
CA ARG A 414 26.47 -0.47 0.07
C ARG A 414 26.05 -1.73 0.84
N MET A 415 24.78 -2.10 0.80
CA MET A 415 24.29 -3.31 1.46
C MET A 415 24.86 -4.58 0.83
N MET A 416 25.03 -4.61 -0.50
CA MET A 416 25.71 -5.71 -1.18
C MET A 416 27.17 -5.90 -0.70
N GLN A 417 27.85 -4.83 -0.27
CA GLN A 417 29.23 -4.88 0.22
C GLN A 417 29.33 -5.31 1.70
N GLN A 418 28.24 -5.30 2.45
CA GLN A 418 28.24 -5.78 3.84
C GLN A 418 28.41 -7.30 3.83
N LYS A 419 29.28 -7.82 4.69
CA LYS A 419 29.33 -9.25 4.95
C LYS A 419 28.06 -9.64 5.68
N LYS A 420 27.42 -10.76 5.31
CA LYS A 420 26.41 -11.36 6.18
C LYS A 420 27.08 -11.55 7.55
N GLU A 421 26.52 -10.92 8.57
CA GLU A 421 26.85 -11.27 9.96
C GLU A 421 26.36 -12.72 10.14
N GLU A 422 27.29 -13.65 10.41
CA GLU A 422 27.02 -15.08 10.64
C GLU A 422 26.23 -15.29 11.93
#